data_caec29c32300982d51e36b9a576e561f
#
_entry.id   caec29c32300982d51e36b9a576e561f
#
_cell.length_a   1.000
_cell.length_b   1.000
_cell.length_c   1.000
_cell.angle_alpha   90.00
_cell.angle_beta   90.00
_cell.angle_gamma   90.00
#
_symmetry.space_group_name_H-M   'P 1'
#
loop_
_entity.id
_entity.type
_entity.pdbx_description
1 polymer ?
#
loop_
_entity_poly.entity_id
_entity_poly.type
_entity_poly.pdbx_seq_one_letter_code
_entity_poly.pdbx_strand_id
1 'polypeptide(L)'
;LLDARAGSPPTAVEFLRRHAQEQERPEITLFLRDWERWCTEILESHLSYPVLNYYRSQHEHQSWLAALTTILDVSAMLMIGVDGLPSANARFTFAIARHAAVDLAQSLKTATPVPDIKHSRLPHADFTHMCSMLAEAGLYLRDDQETEQRLCDLRLIYEPFLKVLADYLLLTLPPWLPDPKSVDDW
;
A
#
# COMPACT_ATOMS: atom_id res chain seq x y z
N LEU A 1 9.05 -11.12 2.20
CA LEU A 1 8.78 -10.79 3.61
C LEU A 1 7.41 -10.12 3.82
N LEU A 2 6.97 -9.20 2.92
CA LEU A 2 5.67 -8.54 3.05
C LEU A 2 4.52 -9.53 2.77
N ASP A 3 4.69 -10.46 1.82
CA ASP A 3 3.67 -11.42 1.43
C ASP A 3 3.25 -12.33 2.59
N ALA A 4 4.21 -12.78 3.41
CA ALA A 4 3.90 -13.55 4.62
C ALA A 4 2.98 -12.82 5.60
N ARG A 5 2.94 -11.49 5.54
CA ARG A 5 2.20 -10.64 6.46
C ARG A 5 0.97 -9.98 5.85
N ALA A 6 0.91 -9.90 4.52
CA ALA A 6 -0.13 -9.17 3.79
C ALA A 6 -0.80 -9.99 2.67
N GLY A 7 -0.47 -11.29 2.56
CA GLY A 7 -1.00 -12.17 1.51
C GLY A 7 -0.24 -12.07 0.18
N SER A 8 -0.61 -12.89 -0.79
CA SER A 8 -0.02 -12.89 -2.12
C SER A 8 -1.12 -12.80 -3.20
N PRO A 9 -1.27 -11.64 -3.89
CA PRO A 9 -0.50 -10.40 -3.75
C PRO A 9 -0.72 -9.72 -2.38
N PRO A 10 0.27 -8.96 -1.88
CA PRO A 10 0.13 -8.28 -0.60
C PRO A 10 -0.93 -7.18 -0.68
N THR A 11 -1.86 -7.15 0.28
CA THR A 11 -2.92 -6.14 0.36
C THR A 11 -2.94 -5.46 1.72
N ALA A 12 -3.37 -4.19 1.74
CA ALA A 12 -3.47 -3.43 2.97
C ALA A 12 -4.49 -4.04 3.94
N VAL A 13 -5.61 -4.51 3.44
CA VAL A 13 -6.67 -5.12 4.25
C VAL A 13 -6.18 -6.39 4.92
N GLU A 14 -5.52 -7.27 4.17
CA GLU A 14 -5.02 -8.52 4.71
C GLU A 14 -3.89 -8.29 5.73
N PHE A 15 -3.01 -7.31 5.48
CA PHE A 15 -2.01 -6.90 6.46
C PHE A 15 -2.66 -6.49 7.79
N LEU A 16 -3.66 -5.60 7.75
CA LEU A 16 -4.33 -5.12 8.96
C LEU A 16 -5.09 -6.24 9.66
N ARG A 17 -5.77 -7.14 8.92
CA ARG A 17 -6.49 -8.29 9.47
C ARG A 17 -5.55 -9.25 10.23
N ARG A 18 -4.39 -9.58 9.66
CA ARG A 18 -3.39 -10.46 10.31
C ARG A 18 -2.81 -9.85 11.58
N HIS A 19 -2.75 -8.52 11.67
CA HIS A 19 -2.27 -7.79 12.85
C HIS A 19 -3.40 -7.22 13.72
N ALA A 20 -4.64 -7.69 13.54
CA ALA A 20 -5.79 -7.22 14.29
C ALA A 20 -5.74 -7.66 15.76
N GLN A 21 -5.11 -8.80 16.07
CA GLN A 21 -4.99 -9.30 17.44
C GLN A 21 -4.21 -8.32 18.32
N GLU A 22 -4.67 -8.13 19.54
CA GLU A 22 -4.12 -7.13 20.46
C GLU A 22 -2.62 -7.31 20.72
N GLN A 23 -2.14 -8.55 20.73
CA GLN A 23 -0.74 -8.90 20.91
C GLN A 23 0.13 -8.47 19.72
N GLU A 24 -0.43 -8.43 18.51
CA GLU A 24 0.29 -8.10 17.27
C GLU A 24 0.28 -6.59 16.95
N ARG A 25 -0.61 -5.82 17.58
CA ARG A 25 -0.75 -4.38 17.31
C ARG A 25 0.52 -3.56 17.53
N PRO A 26 1.35 -3.83 18.57
CA PRO A 26 2.61 -3.13 18.75
C PRO A 26 3.61 -3.37 17.60
N GLU A 27 3.55 -4.53 16.94
CA GLU A 27 4.39 -4.89 15.80
C GLU A 27 4.17 -3.95 14.61
N ILE A 28 2.95 -3.42 14.43
CA ILE A 28 2.65 -2.47 13.34
C ILE A 28 3.57 -1.24 13.43
N THR A 29 3.86 -0.75 14.62
CA THR A 29 4.77 0.39 14.81
C THR A 29 6.20 0.05 14.39
N LEU A 30 6.66 -1.18 14.65
CA LEU A 30 7.96 -1.65 14.24
C LEU A 30 8.02 -1.79 12.71
N PHE A 31 6.98 -2.35 12.10
CA PHE A 31 6.88 -2.44 10.64
C PHE A 31 6.90 -1.08 9.96
N LEU A 32 6.17 -0.11 10.49
CA LEU A 32 6.19 1.24 9.94
C LEU A 32 7.61 1.81 9.92
N ARG A 33 8.39 1.65 10.99
CA ARG A 33 9.79 2.09 11.05
C ARG A 33 10.69 1.32 10.09
N ASP A 34 10.51 0.02 9.98
CA ASP A 34 11.28 -0.80 9.05
C ASP A 34 10.95 -0.44 7.60
N TRP A 35 9.69 -0.11 7.31
CA TRP A 35 9.25 0.36 6.01
C TRP A 35 9.79 1.76 5.67
N GLU A 36 9.90 2.66 6.64
CA GLU A 36 10.56 3.95 6.44
C GLU A 36 12.01 3.76 5.96
N ARG A 37 12.75 2.87 6.64
CA ARG A 37 14.11 2.52 6.25
C ARG A 37 14.17 1.90 4.86
N TRP A 38 13.32 0.91 4.61
CA TRP A 38 13.25 0.22 3.34
C TRP A 38 12.88 1.17 2.17
N CYS A 39 11.96 2.11 2.37
CA CYS A 39 11.61 3.11 1.36
C CYS A 39 12.81 4.02 1.03
N THR A 40 13.60 4.39 2.03
CA THR A 40 14.83 5.16 1.83
C THR A 40 15.87 4.35 1.05
N GLU A 41 16.10 3.10 1.44
CA GLU A 41 17.04 2.18 0.77
C GLU A 41 16.65 1.92 -0.69
N ILE A 42 15.37 1.71 -0.98
CA ILE A 42 14.87 1.54 -2.35
C ILE A 42 15.11 2.81 -3.15
N LEU A 43 14.77 3.97 -2.62
CA LEU A 43 14.96 5.23 -3.31
C LEU A 43 16.44 5.43 -3.66
N GLU A 44 17.33 5.34 -2.68
CA GLU A 44 18.77 5.51 -2.88
C GLU A 44 19.36 4.50 -3.88
N SER A 45 19.01 3.23 -3.74
CA SER A 45 19.53 2.17 -4.62
C SER A 45 19.03 2.30 -6.04
N HIS A 46 17.75 2.58 -6.24
CA HIS A 46 17.15 2.67 -7.58
C HIS A 46 17.52 3.97 -8.32
N LEU A 47 17.79 5.07 -7.58
CA LEU A 47 18.36 6.28 -8.17
C LEU A 47 19.83 6.09 -8.55
N SER A 48 20.62 5.42 -7.70
CA SER A 48 22.03 5.15 -7.96
C SER A 48 22.25 4.11 -9.06
N TYR A 49 21.36 3.13 -9.15
CA TYR A 49 21.42 2.03 -10.11
C TYR A 49 20.05 1.83 -10.79
N PRO A 50 19.71 2.63 -11.80
CA PRO A 50 18.38 2.60 -12.43
C PRO A 50 17.98 1.24 -13.01
N VAL A 51 18.94 0.38 -13.31
CA VAL A 51 18.70 -1.00 -13.78
C VAL A 51 17.92 -1.82 -12.75
N LEU A 52 18.01 -1.50 -11.46
CA LEU A 52 17.29 -2.19 -10.40
C LEU A 52 15.77 -2.06 -10.52
N ASN A 53 15.29 -0.98 -11.14
CA ASN A 53 13.86 -0.79 -11.39
C ASN A 53 13.25 -1.91 -12.25
N TYR A 54 14.05 -2.55 -13.11
CA TYR A 54 13.60 -3.60 -14.04
C TYR A 54 13.74 -5.01 -13.46
N TYR A 55 14.35 -5.16 -12.29
CA TYR A 55 14.44 -6.48 -11.66
C TYR A 55 13.06 -6.92 -11.18
N ARG A 56 12.65 -8.07 -11.69
CA ARG A 56 11.42 -8.75 -11.28
C ARG A 56 11.74 -9.85 -10.29
N SER A 57 10.90 -10.01 -9.29
CA SER A 57 10.90 -11.22 -8.48
C SER A 57 10.59 -12.44 -9.37
N GLN A 58 11.05 -13.62 -8.97
CA GLN A 58 10.67 -14.88 -9.62
C GLN A 58 9.18 -15.22 -9.40
N HIS A 59 8.52 -14.53 -8.46
CA HIS A 59 7.10 -14.68 -8.18
C HIS A 59 6.33 -13.50 -8.81
N GLU A 60 5.28 -13.79 -9.57
CA GLU A 60 4.56 -12.83 -10.42
C GLU A 60 3.98 -11.62 -9.66
N HIS A 61 3.65 -11.80 -8.37
CA HIS A 61 3.03 -10.76 -7.56
C HIS A 61 3.96 -10.08 -6.55
N GLN A 62 5.23 -10.48 -6.50
CA GLN A 62 6.23 -9.97 -5.57
C GLN A 62 7.14 -8.96 -6.24
N SER A 63 6.69 -7.72 -6.39
CA SER A 63 7.52 -6.63 -6.89
C SER A 63 7.77 -5.61 -5.78
N TRP A 64 8.89 -4.89 -5.88
CA TRP A 64 9.15 -3.75 -5.01
C TRP A 64 8.05 -2.69 -5.11
N LEU A 65 7.45 -2.53 -6.31
CA LEU A 65 6.34 -1.60 -6.53
C LEU A 65 5.06 -2.06 -5.82
N ALA A 66 4.77 -3.37 -5.81
CA ALA A 66 3.65 -3.92 -5.05
C ALA A 66 3.85 -3.69 -3.55
N ALA A 67 5.06 -3.91 -3.03
CA ALA A 67 5.39 -3.64 -1.63
C ALA A 67 5.23 -2.16 -1.29
N LEU A 68 5.77 -1.25 -2.11
CA LEU A 68 5.64 0.20 -1.92
C LEU A 68 4.16 0.64 -1.94
N THR A 69 3.36 0.07 -2.84
CA THR A 69 1.93 0.32 -2.92
C THR A 69 1.22 -0.09 -1.64
N THR A 70 1.47 -1.31 -1.17
CA THR A 70 0.85 -1.83 0.07
C THR A 70 1.23 -0.99 1.29
N ILE A 71 2.49 -0.55 1.38
CA ILE A 71 2.95 0.35 2.46
C ILE A 71 2.17 1.66 2.45
N LEU A 72 1.97 2.25 1.27
CA LEU A 72 1.19 3.49 1.12
C LEU A 72 -0.28 3.27 1.48
N ASP A 73 -0.89 2.19 0.99
CA ASP A 73 -2.27 1.84 1.27
C ASP A 73 -2.51 1.61 2.78
N VAL A 74 -1.64 0.82 3.44
CA VAL A 74 -1.70 0.59 4.91
C VAL A 74 -1.54 1.91 5.67
N SER A 75 -0.54 2.71 5.29
CA SER A 75 -0.28 3.99 5.96
C SER A 75 -1.47 4.95 5.81
N ALA A 76 -2.09 5.01 4.62
CA ALA A 76 -3.28 5.82 4.38
C ALA A 76 -4.46 5.36 5.25
N MET A 77 -4.70 4.05 5.38
CA MET A 77 -5.75 3.51 6.24
C MET A 77 -5.53 3.86 7.71
N LEU A 78 -4.30 3.71 8.20
CA LEU A 78 -3.97 4.09 9.58
C LEU A 78 -4.13 5.61 9.82
N MET A 79 -3.86 6.45 8.81
CA MET A 79 -4.02 7.91 8.90
C MET A 79 -5.47 8.34 8.94
N ILE A 80 -6.39 7.67 8.26
CA ILE A 80 -7.83 7.98 8.32
C ILE A 80 -8.48 7.49 9.62
N GLY A 81 -7.82 6.60 10.36
CA GLY A 81 -8.21 6.16 11.69
C GLY A 81 -8.94 4.82 11.71
N VAL A 82 -8.18 3.72 11.68
CA VAL A 82 -8.69 2.39 12.02
C VAL A 82 -8.62 2.23 13.53
N ASP A 83 -9.78 2.11 14.19
CA ASP A 83 -9.84 2.01 15.64
C ASP A 83 -9.09 0.78 16.16
N GLY A 84 -8.37 0.99 17.26
CA GLY A 84 -7.57 -0.06 17.89
C GLY A 84 -6.17 -0.24 17.31
N LEU A 85 -5.78 0.50 16.26
CA LEU A 85 -4.46 0.41 15.67
C LEU A 85 -3.62 1.69 15.90
N PRO A 86 -2.28 1.56 16.06
CA PRO A 86 -1.41 2.71 16.25
C PRO A 86 -1.24 3.50 14.95
N SER A 87 -1.62 4.78 14.94
CA SER A 87 -1.50 5.65 13.79
C SER A 87 -0.35 6.67 13.88
N ALA A 88 0.33 6.75 15.03
CA ALA A 88 1.28 7.83 15.32
C ALA A 88 2.43 7.97 14.28
N ASN A 89 2.95 6.86 13.77
CA ASN A 89 4.05 6.86 12.81
C ASN A 89 3.58 6.77 11.35
N ALA A 90 2.31 6.44 11.11
CA ALA A 90 1.80 6.19 9.76
C ALA A 90 2.02 7.37 8.80
N ARG A 91 1.89 8.61 9.29
CA ARG A 91 2.12 9.81 8.47
C ARG A 91 3.57 9.97 8.01
N PHE A 92 4.54 9.54 8.82
CA PHE A 92 5.97 9.62 8.46
C PHE A 92 6.30 8.54 7.42
N THR A 93 5.86 7.32 7.65
CA THR A 93 5.98 6.22 6.69
C THR A 93 5.31 6.58 5.36
N PHE A 94 4.08 7.14 5.42
CA PHE A 94 3.37 7.62 4.23
C PHE A 94 4.17 8.69 3.48
N ALA A 95 4.72 9.68 4.19
CA ALA A 95 5.47 10.77 3.57
C ALA A 95 6.73 10.26 2.85
N ILE A 96 7.50 9.36 3.49
CA ILE A 96 8.72 8.78 2.91
C ILE A 96 8.39 7.86 1.74
N ALA A 97 7.40 6.99 1.88
CA ALA A 97 6.96 6.08 0.80
C ALA A 97 6.42 6.86 -0.41
N ARG A 98 5.64 7.92 -0.17
CA ARG A 98 5.17 8.81 -1.23
C ARG A 98 6.33 9.53 -1.91
N HIS A 99 7.30 10.04 -1.15
CA HIS A 99 8.49 10.68 -1.70
C HIS A 99 9.24 9.72 -2.62
N ALA A 100 9.46 8.47 -2.18
CA ALA A 100 10.08 7.44 -3.02
C ALA A 100 9.30 7.19 -4.31
N ALA A 101 7.96 7.07 -4.26
CA ALA A 101 7.14 6.87 -5.45
C ALA A 101 7.25 8.05 -6.45
N VAL A 102 7.24 9.29 -5.95
CA VAL A 102 7.36 10.51 -6.77
C VAL A 102 8.72 10.59 -7.44
N ASP A 103 9.81 10.43 -6.67
CA ASP A 103 11.16 10.59 -7.18
C ASP A 103 11.55 9.47 -8.17
N LEU A 104 11.11 8.24 -7.89
CA LEU A 104 11.30 7.13 -8.84
C LEU A 104 10.54 7.36 -10.14
N ALA A 105 9.28 7.84 -10.09
CA ALA A 105 8.53 8.18 -11.28
C ALA A 105 9.22 9.29 -12.09
N GLN A 106 9.76 10.30 -11.43
CA GLN A 106 10.50 11.39 -12.09
C GLN A 106 11.84 10.92 -12.67
N SER A 107 12.58 10.09 -11.94
CA SER A 107 13.90 9.60 -12.37
C SER A 107 13.82 8.72 -13.62
N LEU A 108 12.76 7.93 -13.75
CA LEU A 108 12.51 7.09 -14.92
C LEU A 108 11.89 7.87 -16.09
N LYS A 109 11.66 9.18 -15.93
CA LYS A 109 11.02 10.03 -16.96
C LYS A 109 9.70 9.43 -17.45
N THR A 110 8.92 8.90 -16.53
CA THR A 110 7.60 8.35 -16.82
C THR A 110 6.66 9.45 -17.34
N ALA A 111 5.52 9.04 -17.88
CA ALA A 111 4.48 9.98 -18.29
C ALA A 111 4.05 10.88 -17.11
N THR A 112 3.52 12.06 -17.42
CA THR A 112 2.96 12.94 -16.37
C THR A 112 1.84 12.23 -15.64
N PRO A 113 1.92 12.09 -14.30
CA PRO A 113 0.87 11.43 -13.54
C PRO A 113 -0.46 12.19 -13.67
N VAL A 114 -1.50 11.46 -14.03
CA VAL A 114 -2.86 12.00 -14.11
C VAL A 114 -3.76 11.19 -13.20
N PRO A 115 -4.55 11.83 -12.31
CA PRO A 115 -5.51 11.11 -11.50
C PRO A 115 -6.54 10.39 -12.39
N ASP A 116 -6.64 9.08 -12.24
CA ASP A 116 -7.65 8.28 -12.94
C ASP A 116 -8.86 8.06 -12.01
N ILE A 117 -9.78 9.02 -12.06
CA ILE A 117 -11.00 8.96 -11.25
C ILE A 117 -11.97 7.88 -11.75
N LYS A 118 -11.86 7.49 -13.03
CA LYS A 118 -12.81 6.53 -13.65
C LYS A 118 -12.48 5.07 -13.32
N HIS A 119 -11.21 4.77 -13.10
CA HIS A 119 -10.74 3.41 -12.82
C HIS A 119 -10.09 3.37 -11.42
N SER A 120 -10.89 3.71 -10.42
CA SER A 120 -10.44 3.67 -9.02
C SER A 120 -10.06 2.24 -8.63
N ARG A 121 -8.89 2.05 -7.99
CA ARG A 121 -8.49 0.76 -7.39
C ARG A 121 -9.39 0.35 -6.22
N LEU A 122 -10.14 1.30 -5.64
CA LEU A 122 -11.10 1.06 -4.56
C LEU A 122 -12.41 1.78 -4.90
N PRO A 123 -13.32 1.15 -5.65
CA PRO A 123 -14.68 1.64 -5.84
C PRO A 123 -15.47 1.65 -4.53
N HIS A 124 -16.57 2.41 -4.47
CA HIS A 124 -17.41 2.50 -3.26
C HIS A 124 -17.86 1.13 -2.71
N ALA A 125 -18.28 0.21 -3.58
CA ALA A 125 -18.68 -1.14 -3.16
C ALA A 125 -17.53 -1.89 -2.46
N ASP A 126 -16.30 -1.74 -2.97
CA ASP A 126 -15.11 -2.36 -2.38
C ASP A 126 -14.71 -1.68 -1.08
N PHE A 127 -14.92 -0.35 -0.94
CA PHE A 127 -14.72 0.36 0.32
C PHE A 127 -15.65 -0.16 1.42
N THR A 128 -16.95 -0.29 1.13
CA THR A 128 -17.92 -0.86 2.09
C THR A 128 -17.57 -2.32 2.44
N HIS A 129 -17.16 -3.12 1.46
CA HIS A 129 -16.72 -4.50 1.71
C HIS A 129 -15.45 -4.54 2.59
N MET A 130 -14.50 -3.65 2.34
CA MET A 130 -13.30 -3.48 3.16
C MET A 130 -13.65 -3.18 4.62
N CYS A 131 -14.58 -2.26 4.87
CA CYS A 131 -15.05 -1.93 6.22
C CYS A 131 -15.64 -3.16 6.92
N SER A 132 -16.43 -3.97 6.20
CA SER A 132 -17.00 -5.22 6.71
C SER A 132 -15.92 -6.24 7.07
N MET A 133 -14.92 -6.44 6.20
CA MET A 133 -13.81 -7.37 6.44
C MET A 133 -12.96 -6.97 7.66
N LEU A 134 -12.73 -5.68 7.84
CA LEU A 134 -12.02 -5.17 9.03
C LEU A 134 -12.84 -5.38 10.29
N ALA A 135 -14.15 -5.12 10.24
CA ALA A 135 -15.05 -5.34 11.40
C ALA A 135 -15.09 -6.82 11.83
N GLU A 136 -15.09 -7.76 10.89
CA GLU A 136 -14.99 -9.20 11.17
C GLU A 136 -13.70 -9.57 11.90
N ALA A 137 -12.61 -8.83 11.66
CA ALA A 137 -11.33 -9.01 12.34
C ALA A 137 -11.23 -8.24 13.66
N GLY A 138 -12.28 -7.55 14.08
CA GLY A 138 -12.29 -6.74 15.31
C GLY A 138 -11.63 -5.37 15.15
N LEU A 139 -11.48 -4.89 13.92
CA LEU A 139 -11.02 -3.54 13.61
C LEU A 139 -12.20 -2.73 13.10
N TYR A 140 -12.29 -1.49 13.53
CA TYR A 140 -13.39 -0.63 13.13
C TYR A 140 -12.90 0.55 12.30
N LEU A 141 -13.41 0.64 11.08
CA LEU A 141 -13.29 1.81 10.21
C LEU A 141 -14.71 2.31 9.91
N ARG A 142 -14.95 3.61 10.04
CA ARG A 142 -16.28 4.17 9.76
C ARG A 142 -16.61 4.03 8.27
N ASP A 143 -17.73 3.37 7.99
CA ASP A 143 -18.29 3.27 6.65
C ASP A 143 -19.20 4.48 6.38
N ASP A 144 -18.59 5.65 6.20
CA ASP A 144 -19.27 6.91 5.89
C ASP A 144 -18.56 7.66 4.76
N GLN A 145 -19.30 8.54 4.12
CA GLN A 145 -18.81 9.32 2.97
C GLN A 145 -17.60 10.19 3.33
N GLU A 146 -17.51 10.70 4.56
CA GLU A 146 -16.38 11.51 4.99
C GLU A 146 -15.09 10.69 5.06
N THR A 147 -15.16 9.49 5.62
CA THR A 147 -14.02 8.57 5.73
C THR A 147 -13.58 8.09 4.36
N GLU A 148 -14.53 7.73 3.48
CA GLU A 148 -14.23 7.35 2.11
C GLU A 148 -13.56 8.49 1.34
N GLN A 149 -14.07 9.72 1.48
CA GLN A 149 -13.50 10.90 0.81
C GLN A 149 -12.08 11.18 1.31
N ARG A 150 -11.83 11.11 2.62
CA ARG A 150 -10.48 11.29 3.19
C ARG A 150 -9.50 10.24 2.66
N LEU A 151 -9.92 8.99 2.53
CA LEU A 151 -9.07 7.95 1.92
C LEU A 151 -8.84 8.24 0.44
N CYS A 152 -9.86 8.66 -0.29
CA CYS A 152 -9.75 9.06 -1.69
C CYS A 152 -8.74 10.20 -1.87
N ASP A 153 -8.81 11.24 -1.05
CA ASP A 153 -7.90 12.39 -1.10
C ASP A 153 -6.43 11.97 -0.87
N LEU A 154 -6.18 11.06 0.07
CA LEU A 154 -4.84 10.49 0.27
C LEU A 154 -4.37 9.70 -0.94
N ARG A 155 -5.23 8.88 -1.54
CA ARG A 155 -4.91 8.06 -2.72
C ARG A 155 -4.56 8.93 -3.93
N LEU A 156 -5.26 10.03 -4.15
CA LEU A 156 -5.02 10.95 -5.26
C LEU A 156 -3.60 11.55 -5.27
N ILE A 157 -2.90 11.58 -4.14
CA ILE A 157 -1.56 12.16 -4.06
C ILE A 157 -0.44 11.14 -4.22
N TYR A 158 -0.72 9.83 -4.35
CA TYR A 158 0.31 8.81 -4.59
C TYR A 158 -0.05 7.81 -5.72
N GLU A 159 -1.31 7.38 -5.85
CA GLU A 159 -1.70 6.39 -6.86
C GLU A 159 -1.35 6.78 -8.30
N PRO A 160 -1.47 8.05 -8.73
CA PRO A 160 -1.06 8.43 -10.08
C PRO A 160 0.42 8.15 -10.37
N PHE A 161 1.30 8.29 -9.37
CA PHE A 161 2.72 7.99 -9.52
C PHE A 161 2.99 6.50 -9.58
N LEU A 162 2.30 5.71 -8.74
CA LEU A 162 2.39 4.26 -8.79
C LEU A 162 1.89 3.71 -10.13
N LYS A 163 0.81 4.29 -10.66
CA LYS A 163 0.25 3.87 -11.95
C LYS A 163 1.24 4.10 -13.10
N VAL A 164 1.85 5.28 -13.20
CA VAL A 164 2.82 5.53 -14.28
C VAL A 164 4.07 4.66 -14.13
N LEU A 165 4.49 4.34 -12.90
CA LEU A 165 5.56 3.36 -12.65
C LEU A 165 5.15 1.95 -13.10
N ALA A 166 3.95 1.52 -12.75
CA ALA A 166 3.42 0.21 -13.12
C ALA A 166 3.32 0.06 -14.65
N ASP A 167 2.77 1.07 -15.33
CA ASP A 167 2.63 1.08 -16.79
C ASP A 167 4.01 1.07 -17.47
N TYR A 168 4.96 1.87 -16.98
CA TYR A 168 6.31 1.96 -17.54
C TYR A 168 7.12 0.66 -17.36
N LEU A 169 7.00 0.05 -16.17
CA LEU A 169 7.73 -1.16 -15.82
C LEU A 169 7.00 -2.46 -16.21
N LEU A 170 5.78 -2.35 -16.74
CA LEU A 170 4.89 -3.50 -17.04
C LEU A 170 4.66 -4.38 -15.81
N LEU A 171 4.39 -3.72 -14.67
CA LEU A 171 4.06 -4.35 -13.40
C LEU A 171 2.58 -4.10 -13.07
N THR A 172 1.98 -4.98 -12.29
CA THR A 172 0.62 -4.82 -11.76
C THR A 172 0.67 -4.24 -10.35
N LEU A 173 -0.22 -3.28 -10.07
CA LEU A 173 -0.45 -2.82 -8.69
C LEU A 173 -1.31 -3.85 -7.94
N PRO A 174 -1.05 -4.10 -6.66
CA PRO A 174 -1.88 -4.99 -5.86
C PRO A 174 -3.30 -4.41 -5.72
N PRO A 175 -4.32 -5.26 -5.60
CA PRO A 175 -5.67 -4.82 -5.27
C PRO A 175 -5.74 -4.33 -3.83
N TRP A 176 -6.81 -3.61 -3.47
CA TRP A 176 -7.08 -3.25 -2.08
C TRP A 176 -7.56 -4.43 -1.25
N LEU A 177 -8.39 -5.27 -1.84
CA LEU A 177 -8.98 -6.45 -1.20
C LEU A 177 -8.19 -7.70 -1.59
N PRO A 178 -8.02 -8.66 -0.67
CA PRO A 178 -7.44 -9.95 -1.01
C PRO A 178 -8.36 -10.71 -1.98
N ASP A 179 -7.75 -11.44 -2.92
CA ASP A 179 -8.52 -12.36 -3.75
C ASP A 179 -8.95 -13.55 -2.88
N PRO A 180 -10.26 -13.85 -2.78
CA PRO A 180 -10.74 -15.00 -2.01
C PRO A 180 -10.24 -16.36 -2.54
N LYS A 181 -9.67 -16.38 -3.75
CA LYS A 181 -9.07 -17.58 -4.35
C LYS A 181 -7.55 -17.65 -4.19
N SER A 182 -6.91 -16.61 -3.66
CA SER A 182 -5.48 -16.65 -3.41
C SER A 182 -5.18 -17.67 -2.30
N VAL A 183 -4.49 -18.73 -2.66
CA VAL A 183 -3.97 -19.70 -1.70
C VAL A 183 -2.66 -19.12 -1.15
N ASP A 184 -2.54 -19.04 0.16
CA ASP A 184 -1.25 -18.74 0.80
C ASP A 184 -0.34 -19.96 0.56
N ASP A 185 0.60 -19.85 -0.35
CA ASP A 185 1.61 -20.88 -0.65
C ASP A 185 2.81 -20.80 0.33
N TRP A 186 2.51 -20.86 1.63
CA TRP A 186 3.53 -20.90 2.69
C TRP A 186 3.68 -22.29 3.29
#